data_1cc296b2f194e8ff9111c6a590cb3574
#
_entry.id   1cc296b2f194e8ff9111c6a590cb3574
#
_cell.length_a   1.000
_cell.length_b   1.000
_cell.length_c   1.000
_cell.angle_alpha   90.00
_cell.angle_beta   90.00
_cell.angle_gamma   90.00
#
_symmetry.space_group_name_H-M   'P 1'
#
loop_
_entity.id
_entity.type
_entity.pdbx_description
1 polymer ?
#
loop_
_entity_poly.entity_id
_entity_poly.type
_entity_poly.pdbx_seq_one_letter_code
_entity_poly.pdbx_strand_id
1 'polypeptide(L)'
;MCSSDLNRFLIKEDSTVEVLYINRMTERGYGFSNNLYFLEKNAKLRVVEASTGNASMAVFHMVLLEGEGAQASVKPLFVARGDTVLDMHYVVKAISRNSEGMISGSGVLLDSGRSVFRGTLDMRKGAKGSKASEHSSVLMLSQKARADTIPSLLVGESEVEASHAATVGSVDEQRVFYLMSRGFSRERAIRFIVQGTFEPVLKEIDKIFPTFTGVVRNEFAKEV
;
A
#
# COMPACT_ATOMS: atom_id res chain seq x y z
N MET A 1 1.59 0.47 24.47
CA MET A 1 2.98 0.54 23.98
C MET A 1 3.01 1.53 22.83
N CYS A 2 4.09 2.31 22.67
CA CYS A 2 4.28 3.21 21.53
C CYS A 2 5.59 2.84 20.83
N SER A 3 5.57 2.73 19.51
CA SER A 3 6.75 2.51 18.68
C SER A 3 6.84 3.60 17.63
N SER A 4 8.04 4.10 17.34
CA SER A 4 8.23 5.13 16.31
C SER A 4 9.53 4.88 15.53
N ASP A 5 9.41 4.93 14.19
CA ASP A 5 10.52 4.79 13.27
C ASP A 5 10.60 6.03 12.36
N LEU A 6 11.80 6.52 12.15
CA LEU A 6 12.10 7.60 11.20
C LEU A 6 13.30 7.18 10.36
N ASN A 7 13.07 6.99 9.06
CA ASN A 7 14.10 6.56 8.13
C ASN A 7 14.27 7.55 6.97
N ARG A 8 15.51 7.76 6.55
CA ARG A 8 15.85 8.54 5.36
C ARG A 8 16.79 7.74 4.48
N PHE A 9 16.41 7.62 3.21
CA PHE A 9 17.16 6.86 2.21
C PHE A 9 17.57 7.80 1.08
N LEU A 10 18.85 7.80 0.74
CA LEU A 10 19.37 8.44 -0.45
C LEU A 10 19.77 7.33 -1.44
N ILE A 11 19.00 7.18 -2.51
CA ILE A 11 19.21 6.20 -3.57
C ILE A 11 20.01 6.86 -4.67
N LYS A 12 21.26 6.43 -4.83
CA LYS A 12 22.22 7.00 -5.75
C LYS A 12 21.90 6.69 -7.20
N GLU A 13 22.49 7.49 -8.11
CA GLU A 13 22.37 7.34 -9.56
C GLU A 13 22.57 5.87 -9.99
N ASP A 14 21.71 5.41 -10.92
CA ASP A 14 21.69 4.05 -11.50
C ASP A 14 21.54 2.90 -10.50
N SER A 15 21.23 3.19 -9.22
CA SER A 15 21.04 2.18 -8.19
C SER A 15 19.60 1.68 -8.11
N THR A 16 19.44 0.43 -7.68
CA THR A 16 18.12 -0.15 -7.36
C THR A 16 18.08 -0.54 -5.88
N VAL A 17 17.04 -0.08 -5.19
CA VAL A 17 16.80 -0.40 -3.77
C VAL A 17 15.40 -1.00 -3.63
N GLU A 18 15.33 -2.10 -2.89
CA GLU A 18 14.11 -2.80 -2.56
C GLU A 18 13.93 -2.86 -1.05
N VAL A 19 12.78 -2.43 -0.53
CA VAL A 19 12.50 -2.35 0.89
C VAL A 19 11.21 -3.09 1.21
N LEU A 20 11.26 -3.96 2.20
CA LEU A 20 10.10 -4.62 2.77
C LEU A 20 9.91 -4.16 4.21
N TYR A 21 8.78 -3.51 4.48
CA TYR A 21 8.31 -3.24 5.84
C TYR A 21 7.30 -4.31 6.26
N ILE A 22 7.52 -4.90 7.43
CA ILE A 22 6.56 -5.80 8.07
C ILE A 22 6.16 -5.16 9.40
N ASN A 23 5.05 -4.45 9.39
CA ASN A 23 4.49 -3.77 10.55
C ASN A 23 3.51 -4.72 11.24
N ARG A 24 3.99 -5.42 12.27
CA ARG A 24 3.20 -6.34 13.07
C ARG A 24 3.25 -5.94 14.53
N MET A 25 2.13 -5.48 15.05
CA MET A 25 1.99 -5.18 16.47
C MET A 25 0.98 -6.15 17.10
N THR A 26 1.46 -7.00 18.00
CA THR A 26 0.65 -8.04 18.65
C THR A 26 -0.13 -7.52 19.85
N GLU A 27 0.35 -6.46 20.49
CA GLU A 27 -0.28 -5.83 21.63
C GLU A 27 -1.00 -4.54 21.21
N ARG A 28 -2.02 -4.16 21.98
CA ARG A 28 -2.69 -2.86 21.80
C ARG A 28 -1.70 -1.72 22.02
N GLY A 29 -1.77 -0.70 21.18
CA GLY A 29 -0.89 0.44 21.23
C GLY A 29 -0.95 1.32 20.00
N TYR A 30 0.08 2.14 19.83
CA TYR A 30 0.22 3.03 18.69
C TYR A 30 1.59 2.88 18.07
N GLY A 31 1.64 2.79 16.74
CA GLY A 31 2.85 2.77 15.95
C GLY A 31 2.92 3.99 15.03
N PHE A 32 4.13 4.50 14.82
CA PHE A 32 4.41 5.57 13.87
C PHE A 32 5.56 5.15 12.98
N SER A 33 5.39 5.23 11.68
CA SER A 33 6.45 4.97 10.70
C SER A 33 6.53 6.14 9.73
N ASN A 34 7.70 6.74 9.61
CA ASN A 34 7.94 7.89 8.72
C ASN A 34 9.19 7.62 7.88
N ASN A 35 9.01 7.53 6.57
CA ASN A 35 10.05 7.12 5.66
C ASN A 35 10.18 8.11 4.48
N LEU A 36 11.38 8.63 4.28
CA LEU A 36 11.70 9.58 3.23
C LEU A 36 12.73 8.97 2.28
N TYR A 37 12.45 9.03 0.99
CA TYR A 37 13.31 8.48 -0.08
C TYR A 37 13.63 9.59 -1.07
N PHE A 38 14.91 9.75 -1.36
CA PHE A 38 15.45 10.70 -2.32
C PHE A 38 16.11 9.90 -3.44
N LEU A 39 15.60 10.01 -4.65
CA LEU A 39 16.07 9.24 -5.80
C LEU A 39 16.84 10.13 -6.77
N GLU A 40 18.12 9.82 -6.97
CA GLU A 40 18.97 10.44 -7.98
C GLU A 40 18.63 9.90 -9.39
N LYS A 41 19.40 10.33 -10.39
CA LYS A 41 19.16 9.99 -11.80
C LYS A 41 19.11 8.47 -12.03
N ASN A 42 18.12 8.00 -12.78
CA ASN A 42 17.85 6.59 -13.10
C ASN A 42 17.73 5.66 -11.88
N ALA A 43 17.70 6.20 -10.66
CA ALA A 43 17.55 5.41 -9.44
C ALA A 43 16.19 4.72 -9.41
N LYS A 44 16.13 3.49 -8.88
CA LYS A 44 14.90 2.69 -8.78
C LYS A 44 14.62 2.31 -7.34
N LEU A 45 13.39 2.53 -6.92
CA LEU A 45 12.91 2.15 -5.59
C LEU A 45 11.67 1.26 -5.69
N ARG A 46 11.69 0.15 -4.97
CA ARG A 46 10.50 -0.66 -4.72
C ARG A 46 10.28 -0.78 -3.23
N VAL A 47 9.13 -0.32 -2.78
CA VAL A 47 8.70 -0.47 -1.38
C VAL A 47 7.49 -1.38 -1.36
N VAL A 48 7.56 -2.44 -0.59
CA VAL A 48 6.40 -3.25 -0.21
C VAL A 48 6.22 -3.10 1.30
N GLU A 49 5.00 -2.82 1.71
CA GLU A 49 4.66 -2.70 3.11
C GLU A 49 3.53 -3.68 3.44
N ALA A 50 3.70 -4.42 4.52
CA ALA A 50 2.71 -5.35 5.04
C ALA A 50 2.37 -4.96 6.48
N SER A 51 1.17 -4.40 6.69
CA SER A 51 0.73 -3.86 7.98
C SER A 51 -0.45 -4.65 8.52
N THR A 52 -0.28 -5.24 9.72
CA THR A 52 -1.32 -6.03 10.41
C THR A 52 -1.11 -6.03 11.91
N GLY A 53 -2.11 -6.50 12.65
CA GLY A 53 -2.03 -6.70 14.10
C GLY A 53 -3.07 -5.91 14.90
N ASN A 54 -2.82 -5.76 16.20
CA ASN A 54 -3.79 -5.25 17.18
C ASN A 54 -3.53 -3.80 17.62
N ALA A 55 -2.62 -3.07 16.95
CA ALA A 55 -2.33 -1.68 17.25
C ALA A 55 -2.77 -0.75 16.12
N SER A 56 -3.14 0.46 16.49
CA SER A 56 -3.33 1.54 15.52
C SER A 56 -1.98 2.06 15.04
N MET A 57 -1.89 2.41 13.76
CA MET A 57 -0.66 2.89 13.15
C MET A 57 -0.89 4.13 12.33
N ALA A 58 0.06 5.07 12.39
CA ALA A 58 0.22 6.13 11.42
C ALA A 58 1.49 5.87 10.59
N VAL A 59 1.31 5.80 9.28
CA VAL A 59 2.37 5.51 8.31
C VAL A 59 2.49 6.68 7.33
N PHE A 60 3.72 7.14 7.14
CA PHE A 60 4.02 8.15 6.13
C PHE A 60 5.23 7.73 5.30
N HIS A 61 5.04 7.65 3.99
CA HIS A 61 6.12 7.46 3.03
C HIS A 61 6.10 8.60 2.02
N MET A 62 7.24 9.27 1.86
CA MET A 62 7.44 10.26 0.81
C MET A 62 8.60 9.86 -0.07
N VAL A 63 8.32 9.77 -1.37
CA VAL A 63 9.32 9.50 -2.41
C VAL A 63 9.51 10.75 -3.26
N LEU A 64 10.73 11.26 -3.29
CA LEU A 64 11.12 12.38 -4.13
C LEU A 64 11.92 11.85 -5.33
N LEU A 65 11.35 12.00 -6.53
CA LEU A 65 12.00 11.67 -7.81
C LEU A 65 12.79 12.89 -8.27
N GLU A 66 14.02 13.05 -7.72
CA GLU A 66 14.86 14.23 -7.92
C GLU A 66 15.69 14.14 -9.19
N GLY A 67 16.10 12.94 -9.57
CA GLY A 67 16.88 12.71 -10.77
C GLY A 67 16.04 12.37 -11.99
N GLU A 68 16.52 12.73 -13.17
CA GLU A 68 15.90 12.34 -14.44
C GLU A 68 15.82 10.82 -14.56
N GLY A 69 14.68 10.29 -15.00
CA GLY A 69 14.47 8.86 -15.19
C GLY A 69 14.32 8.06 -13.90
N ALA A 70 14.22 8.72 -12.74
CA ALA A 70 13.99 8.05 -11.46
C ALA A 70 12.65 7.31 -11.42
N GLN A 71 12.61 6.12 -10.84
CA GLN A 71 11.42 5.27 -10.81
C GLN A 71 11.11 4.80 -9.39
N ALA A 72 9.84 4.86 -9.00
CA ALA A 72 9.41 4.36 -7.70
C ALA A 72 8.09 3.61 -7.74
N SER A 73 8.00 2.55 -6.96
CA SER A 73 6.77 1.79 -6.72
C SER A 73 6.60 1.56 -5.22
N VAL A 74 5.42 1.96 -4.69
CA VAL A 74 5.05 1.77 -3.28
C VAL A 74 3.78 0.94 -3.23
N LYS A 75 3.86 -0.24 -2.60
CA LYS A 75 2.77 -1.22 -2.56
C LYS A 75 2.42 -1.62 -1.13
N PRO A 76 1.58 -0.85 -0.45
CA PRO A 76 1.08 -1.22 0.87
C PRO A 76 0.00 -2.30 0.77
N LEU A 77 0.13 -3.28 1.66
CA LEU A 77 -0.83 -4.33 1.95
C LEU A 77 -1.21 -4.24 3.42
N PHE A 78 -2.49 -4.15 3.75
CA PHE A 78 -2.89 -3.93 5.13
C PHE A 78 -4.18 -4.66 5.53
N VAL A 79 -4.25 -4.99 6.83
CA VAL A 79 -5.46 -5.49 7.50
C VAL A 79 -5.69 -4.68 8.77
N ALA A 80 -6.89 -4.10 8.91
CA ALA A 80 -7.35 -3.52 10.16
C ALA A 80 -8.53 -4.31 10.71
N ARG A 81 -8.49 -4.65 12.00
CA ARG A 81 -9.51 -5.43 12.69
C ARG A 81 -9.77 -4.90 14.11
N GLY A 82 -10.85 -5.39 14.73
CA GLY A 82 -11.21 -4.94 16.07
C GLY A 82 -11.49 -3.44 16.09
N ASP A 83 -10.80 -2.71 16.93
CA ASP A 83 -10.89 -1.26 17.09
C ASP A 83 -9.64 -0.51 16.53
N THR A 84 -8.82 -1.19 15.71
CA THR A 84 -7.60 -0.59 15.16
C THR A 84 -7.89 0.45 14.09
N VAL A 85 -7.02 1.46 14.04
CA VAL A 85 -7.03 2.51 13.01
C VAL A 85 -5.69 2.52 12.30
N LEU A 86 -5.72 2.36 10.98
CA LEU A 86 -4.55 2.52 10.11
C LEU A 86 -4.69 3.84 9.35
N ASP A 87 -3.85 4.82 9.69
CA ASP A 87 -3.77 6.12 9.00
C ASP A 87 -2.50 6.13 8.14
N MET A 88 -2.66 6.00 6.83
CA MET A 88 -1.57 5.81 5.90
C MET A 88 -1.53 6.94 4.87
N HIS A 89 -0.36 7.54 4.68
CA HIS A 89 -0.16 8.57 3.69
C HIS A 89 1.09 8.27 2.85
N TYR A 90 0.87 8.05 1.58
CA TYR A 90 1.92 7.80 0.58
C TYR A 90 1.99 8.97 -0.39
N VAL A 91 3.17 9.51 -0.58
CA VAL A 91 3.42 10.65 -1.46
C VAL A 91 4.48 10.27 -2.49
N VAL A 92 4.18 10.44 -3.77
CA VAL A 92 5.17 10.42 -4.84
C VAL A 92 5.24 11.81 -5.43
N LYS A 93 6.42 12.41 -5.35
CA LYS A 93 6.70 13.74 -5.84
C LYS A 93 7.72 13.70 -6.95
N ALA A 94 7.30 14.00 -8.18
CA ALA A 94 8.17 14.12 -9.34
C ALA A 94 8.58 15.58 -9.54
N ILE A 95 9.87 15.83 -9.54
CA ILE A 95 10.47 17.17 -9.74
C ILE A 95 11.44 17.20 -10.91
N SER A 96 11.77 16.05 -11.50
CA SER A 96 12.66 15.91 -12.65
C SER A 96 11.99 15.18 -13.80
N ARG A 97 12.58 15.27 -14.98
CA ARG A 97 12.01 14.77 -16.24
C ARG A 97 11.98 13.24 -16.30
N ASN A 98 11.04 12.71 -17.09
CA ASN A 98 10.96 11.29 -17.46
C ASN A 98 10.93 10.33 -16.25
N SER A 99 10.45 10.81 -15.10
CA SER A 99 10.34 10.01 -13.89
C SER A 99 9.05 9.19 -13.88
N GLU A 100 9.05 8.07 -13.16
CA GLU A 100 7.87 7.24 -12.99
C GLU A 100 7.56 6.96 -11.52
N GLY A 101 6.30 7.12 -11.13
CA GLY A 101 5.86 6.88 -9.77
C GLY A 101 4.57 6.09 -9.68
N MET A 102 4.51 5.09 -8.82
CA MET A 102 3.30 4.29 -8.59
C MET A 102 3.03 4.07 -7.11
N ILE A 103 1.78 4.26 -6.71
CA ILE A 103 1.24 3.84 -5.43
C ILE A 103 0.14 2.81 -5.70
N SER A 104 0.21 1.61 -5.12
CA SER A 104 -0.81 0.58 -5.31
C SER A 104 -1.15 -0.10 -3.98
N GLY A 105 -2.18 0.41 -3.29
CA GLY A 105 -2.63 -0.05 -1.99
C GLY A 105 -3.70 -1.13 -2.06
N SER A 106 -3.58 -2.16 -1.22
CA SER A 106 -4.60 -3.20 -1.05
C SER A 106 -4.89 -3.43 0.43
N GLY A 107 -6.16 -3.38 0.82
CA GLY A 107 -6.54 -3.51 2.21
C GLY A 107 -7.78 -4.36 2.45
N VAL A 108 -7.87 -4.92 3.64
CA VAL A 108 -9.06 -5.62 4.14
C VAL A 108 -9.39 -5.13 5.54
N LEU A 109 -10.66 -4.85 5.76
CA LEU A 109 -11.16 -4.37 7.05
C LEU A 109 -12.17 -5.35 7.63
N LEU A 110 -11.94 -5.74 8.88
CA LEU A 110 -12.78 -6.63 9.66
C LEU A 110 -13.34 -5.91 10.90
N ASP A 111 -14.37 -6.46 11.50
CA ASP A 111 -14.99 -5.99 12.75
C ASP A 111 -15.34 -4.48 12.69
N SER A 112 -14.72 -3.67 13.54
CA SER A 112 -14.81 -2.20 13.57
C SER A 112 -13.52 -1.53 13.08
N GLY A 113 -12.63 -2.27 12.41
CA GLY A 113 -11.36 -1.78 11.89
C GLY A 113 -11.55 -0.60 10.94
N ARG A 114 -10.64 0.36 11.01
CA ARG A 114 -10.70 1.60 10.22
C ARG A 114 -9.42 1.81 9.44
N SER A 115 -9.54 2.31 8.22
CA SER A 115 -8.40 2.80 7.46
C SER A 115 -8.65 4.19 6.90
N VAL A 116 -7.62 5.01 6.92
CA VAL A 116 -7.55 6.25 6.16
C VAL A 116 -6.36 6.10 5.22
N PHE A 117 -6.63 5.98 3.93
CA PHE A 117 -5.60 5.83 2.91
C PHE A 117 -5.49 7.11 2.08
N ARG A 118 -4.34 7.78 2.16
CA ARG A 118 -4.05 8.99 1.38
C ARG A 118 -2.96 8.67 0.36
N GLY A 119 -3.30 8.77 -0.92
CA GLY A 119 -2.37 8.65 -2.03
C GLY A 119 -2.17 10.02 -2.68
N THR A 120 -0.97 10.58 -2.63
CA THR A 120 -0.68 11.89 -3.22
C THR A 120 0.34 11.75 -4.34
N LEU A 121 -0.05 12.19 -5.54
CA LEU A 121 0.84 12.34 -6.68
C LEU A 121 1.08 13.84 -6.88
N ASP A 122 2.33 14.28 -6.78
CA ASP A 122 2.72 15.69 -6.88
C ASP A 122 3.70 15.87 -8.05
N MET A 123 3.18 16.29 -9.21
CA MET A 123 3.92 16.50 -10.45
C MET A 123 4.32 17.97 -10.55
N ARG A 124 5.54 18.27 -10.12
CA ARG A 124 6.04 19.66 -10.08
C ARG A 124 6.51 20.15 -11.45
N LYS A 125 6.58 21.48 -11.57
CA LYS A 125 7.22 22.12 -12.71
C LYS A 125 8.65 21.58 -12.87
N GLY A 126 8.98 21.13 -14.08
CA GLY A 126 10.24 20.44 -14.40
C GLY A 126 10.09 18.91 -14.55
N ALA A 127 8.96 18.33 -14.17
CA ALA A 127 8.67 16.89 -14.31
C ALA A 127 8.20 16.49 -15.73
N LYS A 128 8.56 17.23 -16.76
CA LYS A 128 8.18 16.97 -18.16
C LYS A 128 8.43 15.51 -18.55
N GLY A 129 7.45 14.87 -19.20
CA GLY A 129 7.51 13.48 -19.65
C GLY A 129 7.35 12.46 -18.54
N SER A 130 7.10 12.89 -17.30
CA SER A 130 6.95 11.98 -16.17
C SER A 130 5.55 11.39 -16.10
N LYS A 131 5.46 10.19 -15.48
CA LYS A 131 4.22 9.43 -15.30
C LYS A 131 4.01 9.10 -13.83
N ALA A 132 2.76 9.20 -13.37
CA ALA A 132 2.42 8.76 -12.02
C ALA A 132 1.03 8.13 -11.98
N SER A 133 0.88 7.09 -11.15
CA SER A 133 -0.42 6.44 -10.93
C SER A 133 -0.63 6.11 -9.46
N GLU A 134 -1.86 6.29 -9.00
CA GLU A 134 -2.30 5.82 -7.68
C GLU A 134 -3.51 4.91 -7.87
N HIS A 135 -3.45 3.75 -7.24
CA HIS A 135 -4.56 2.83 -7.17
C HIS A 135 -4.71 2.33 -5.73
N SER A 136 -5.92 2.40 -5.20
CA SER A 136 -6.24 1.83 -3.90
C SER A 136 -7.48 0.97 -3.96
N SER A 137 -7.43 -0.20 -3.30
CA SER A 137 -8.57 -1.11 -3.21
C SER A 137 -8.74 -1.59 -1.77
N VAL A 138 -9.90 -1.31 -1.17
CA VAL A 138 -10.20 -1.72 0.20
C VAL A 138 -11.47 -2.56 0.22
N LEU A 139 -11.34 -3.78 0.76
CA LEU A 139 -12.44 -4.72 0.94
C LEU A 139 -12.91 -4.70 2.41
N MET A 140 -14.16 -4.35 2.63
CA MET A 140 -14.79 -4.38 3.96
C MET A 140 -15.55 -5.69 4.15
N LEU A 141 -15.21 -6.45 5.20
CA LEU A 141 -15.86 -7.69 5.59
C LEU A 141 -16.93 -7.49 6.68
N SER A 142 -17.08 -6.28 7.18
CA SER A 142 -18.02 -5.93 8.23
C SER A 142 -18.71 -4.61 7.93
N GLN A 143 -19.99 -4.51 8.28
CA GLN A 143 -20.75 -3.24 8.21
C GLN A 143 -20.28 -2.20 9.25
N LYS A 144 -19.52 -2.61 10.25
CA LYS A 144 -18.95 -1.71 11.27
C LYS A 144 -17.57 -1.16 10.85
N ALA A 145 -16.95 -1.77 9.84
CA ALA A 145 -15.68 -1.32 9.30
C ALA A 145 -15.85 0.01 8.56
N ARG A 146 -14.78 0.81 8.56
CA ARG A 146 -14.77 2.10 7.85
C ARG A 146 -13.49 2.29 7.05
N ALA A 147 -13.62 2.60 5.77
CA ALA A 147 -12.53 2.95 4.89
C ALA A 147 -12.73 4.35 4.32
N ASP A 148 -11.77 5.23 4.56
CA ASP A 148 -11.70 6.54 3.94
C ASP A 148 -10.50 6.52 2.97
N THR A 149 -10.73 6.73 1.67
CA THR A 149 -9.69 6.82 0.64
C THR A 149 -9.68 8.22 0.08
N ILE A 150 -8.51 8.89 0.16
CA ILE A 150 -8.36 10.30 -0.17
C ILE A 150 -7.22 10.45 -1.19
N PRO A 151 -7.50 10.21 -2.48
CA PRO A 151 -6.53 10.44 -3.54
C PRO A 151 -6.33 11.94 -3.76
N SER A 152 -5.09 12.35 -3.99
CA SER A 152 -4.72 13.73 -4.30
C SER A 152 -3.79 13.78 -5.50
N LEU A 153 -4.14 14.61 -6.49
CA LEU A 153 -3.35 14.82 -7.69
C LEU A 153 -3.02 16.30 -7.86
N LEU A 154 -1.76 16.65 -7.68
CA LEU A 154 -1.23 18.00 -7.82
C LEU A 154 -0.40 18.07 -9.10
N VAL A 155 -0.86 18.84 -10.09
CA VAL A 155 -0.23 18.92 -11.40
C VAL A 155 0.27 20.35 -11.65
N GLY A 156 1.58 20.53 -11.59
CA GLY A 156 2.26 21.78 -11.88
C GLY A 156 3.04 21.80 -13.21
N GLU A 157 2.98 20.69 -13.98
CA GLU A 157 3.61 20.53 -15.30
C GLU A 157 2.58 20.05 -16.32
N SER A 158 2.60 20.61 -17.52
CA SER A 158 1.60 20.30 -18.55
C SER A 158 1.86 19.01 -19.33
N GLU A 159 3.12 18.64 -19.47
CA GLU A 159 3.54 17.46 -20.25
C GLU A 159 3.80 16.25 -19.31
N VAL A 160 2.76 15.81 -18.60
CA VAL A 160 2.80 14.64 -17.70
C VAL A 160 1.59 13.75 -17.91
N GLU A 161 1.72 12.49 -17.55
CA GLU A 161 0.61 11.54 -17.45
C GLU A 161 0.38 11.19 -15.98
N ALA A 162 -0.81 11.47 -15.46
CA ALA A 162 -1.13 11.14 -14.08
C ALA A 162 -2.56 10.62 -13.96
N SER A 163 -2.74 9.57 -13.14
CA SER A 163 -4.05 8.97 -12.91
C SER A 163 -4.21 8.51 -11.47
N HIS A 164 -5.43 8.51 -10.98
CA HIS A 164 -5.78 7.85 -9.73
C HIS A 164 -7.06 7.03 -9.86
N ALA A 165 -7.17 5.96 -9.07
CA ALA A 165 -8.37 5.13 -8.96
C ALA A 165 -8.49 4.59 -7.53
N ALA A 166 -9.64 4.79 -6.91
CA ALA A 166 -9.93 4.29 -5.58
C ALA A 166 -11.19 3.42 -5.60
N THR A 167 -11.11 2.26 -4.99
CA THR A 167 -12.24 1.33 -4.84
C THR A 167 -12.41 0.95 -3.38
N VAL A 168 -13.58 1.20 -2.83
CA VAL A 168 -13.99 0.72 -1.51
C VAL A 168 -15.28 -0.06 -1.68
N GLY A 169 -15.32 -1.29 -1.20
CA GLY A 169 -16.48 -2.15 -1.37
C GLY A 169 -16.60 -3.23 -0.31
N SER A 170 -17.77 -3.84 -0.22
CA SER A 170 -18.02 -5.05 0.53
C SER A 170 -17.73 -6.29 -0.32
N VAL A 171 -17.73 -7.45 0.32
CA VAL A 171 -17.64 -8.72 -0.40
C VAL A 171 -18.79 -8.85 -1.40
N ASP A 172 -18.44 -9.25 -2.61
CA ASP A 172 -19.42 -9.55 -3.65
C ASP A 172 -20.18 -10.84 -3.30
N GLU A 173 -21.42 -10.70 -2.86
CA GLU A 173 -22.29 -11.82 -2.46
C GLU A 173 -22.57 -12.79 -3.62
N GLN A 174 -22.53 -12.34 -4.87
CA GLN A 174 -22.68 -13.22 -6.02
C GLN A 174 -21.46 -14.15 -6.17
N ARG A 175 -20.25 -13.63 -5.93
CA ARG A 175 -19.03 -14.45 -5.90
C ARG A 175 -19.03 -15.42 -4.74
N VAL A 176 -19.49 -15.00 -3.57
CA VAL A 176 -19.64 -15.89 -2.40
C VAL A 176 -20.62 -17.01 -2.74
N PHE A 177 -21.80 -16.67 -3.27
CA PHE A 177 -22.82 -17.64 -3.67
C PHE A 177 -22.28 -18.63 -4.73
N TYR A 178 -21.56 -18.13 -5.73
CA TYR A 178 -20.91 -18.99 -6.73
C TYR A 178 -19.95 -20.00 -6.10
N LEU A 179 -19.10 -19.57 -5.19
CA LEU A 179 -18.18 -20.48 -4.49
C LEU A 179 -18.93 -21.47 -3.61
N MET A 180 -19.98 -21.04 -2.92
CA MET A 180 -20.82 -21.93 -2.12
C MET A 180 -21.52 -23.00 -2.99
N SER A 181 -21.98 -22.64 -4.18
CA SER A 181 -22.55 -23.61 -5.14
C SER A 181 -21.54 -24.64 -5.63
N ARG A 182 -20.24 -24.39 -5.46
CA ARG A 182 -19.13 -25.31 -5.73
C ARG A 182 -18.66 -26.09 -4.50
N GLY A 183 -19.42 -26.02 -3.37
CA GLY A 183 -19.18 -26.81 -2.16
C GLY A 183 -18.29 -26.14 -1.12
N PHE A 184 -17.97 -24.86 -1.26
CA PHE A 184 -17.28 -24.11 -0.19
C PHE A 184 -18.27 -23.69 0.89
N SER A 185 -17.86 -23.69 2.18
CA SER A 185 -18.61 -22.96 3.20
C SER A 185 -18.51 -21.45 2.94
N ARG A 186 -19.44 -20.66 3.49
CA ARG A 186 -19.43 -19.20 3.34
C ARG A 186 -18.12 -18.59 3.82
N GLU A 187 -17.64 -19.01 4.99
CA GLU A 187 -16.37 -18.54 5.58
C GLU A 187 -15.19 -18.85 4.65
N ARG A 188 -15.16 -20.07 4.10
CA ARG A 188 -14.10 -20.49 3.17
C ARG A 188 -14.16 -19.72 1.85
N ALA A 189 -15.37 -19.42 1.36
CA ALA A 189 -15.54 -18.60 0.17
C ALA A 189 -15.04 -17.16 0.36
N ILE A 190 -15.39 -16.52 1.48
CA ILE A 190 -14.91 -15.18 1.84
C ILE A 190 -13.38 -15.18 1.95
N ARG A 191 -12.82 -16.14 2.68
CA ARG A 191 -11.36 -16.29 2.84
C ARG A 191 -10.66 -16.41 1.48
N PHE A 192 -11.22 -17.14 0.56
CA PHE A 192 -10.68 -17.30 -0.79
C PHE A 192 -10.68 -15.99 -1.59
N ILE A 193 -11.77 -15.19 -1.46
CA ILE A 193 -11.87 -13.86 -2.09
C ILE A 193 -10.80 -12.91 -1.52
N VAL A 194 -10.65 -12.89 -0.20
CA VAL A 194 -9.63 -12.06 0.47
C VAL A 194 -8.21 -12.44 0.07
N GLN A 195 -7.91 -13.73 0.00
CA GLN A 195 -6.61 -14.21 -0.48
C GLN A 195 -6.34 -13.71 -1.91
N GLY A 196 -7.36 -13.73 -2.77
CA GLY A 196 -7.25 -13.17 -4.13
C GLY A 196 -6.93 -11.67 -4.16
N THR A 197 -7.40 -10.91 -3.18
CA THR A 197 -7.08 -9.47 -3.04
C THR A 197 -5.61 -9.24 -2.69
N PHE A 198 -5.02 -10.11 -1.89
CA PHE A 198 -3.63 -9.98 -1.45
C PHE A 198 -2.61 -10.57 -2.43
N GLU A 199 -3.03 -11.54 -3.22
CA GLU A 199 -2.14 -12.34 -4.06
C GLU A 199 -1.23 -11.52 -5.00
N PRO A 200 -1.67 -10.42 -5.65
CA PRO A 200 -0.79 -9.61 -6.50
C PRO A 200 0.43 -9.06 -5.75
N VAL A 201 0.23 -8.57 -4.51
CA VAL A 201 1.31 -8.03 -3.68
C VAL A 201 2.17 -9.16 -3.12
N LEU A 202 1.55 -10.26 -2.67
CA LEU A 202 2.26 -11.43 -2.16
C LEU A 202 3.19 -12.05 -3.21
N LYS A 203 2.76 -12.13 -4.47
CA LYS A 203 3.63 -12.59 -5.59
C LYS A 203 4.83 -11.67 -5.82
N GLU A 204 4.68 -10.39 -5.55
CA GLU A 204 5.83 -9.47 -5.64
C GLU A 204 6.81 -9.69 -4.50
N ILE A 205 6.30 -9.92 -3.28
CA ILE A 205 7.14 -10.33 -2.14
C ILE A 205 7.87 -11.64 -2.46
N ASP A 206 7.18 -12.64 -3.03
CA ASP A 206 7.79 -13.91 -3.47
C ASP A 206 8.98 -13.68 -4.40
N LYS A 207 8.84 -12.72 -5.32
CA LYS A 207 9.86 -12.44 -6.33
C LYS A 207 11.05 -11.67 -5.75
N ILE A 208 10.81 -10.70 -4.87
CA ILE A 208 11.81 -9.76 -4.38
C ILE A 208 12.41 -10.24 -3.05
N PHE A 209 11.58 -10.80 -2.18
CA PHE A 209 11.92 -11.19 -0.80
C PHE A 209 11.45 -12.62 -0.49
N PRO A 210 11.89 -13.65 -1.22
CA PRO A 210 11.35 -15.01 -1.12
C PRO A 210 11.40 -15.60 0.30
N THR A 211 12.43 -15.24 1.08
CA THR A 211 12.60 -15.69 2.47
C THR A 211 11.49 -15.19 3.40
N PHE A 212 10.89 -14.04 3.10
CA PHE A 212 9.87 -13.41 3.95
C PHE A 212 8.44 -13.71 3.54
N THR A 213 8.21 -14.27 2.36
CA THR A 213 6.85 -14.55 1.86
C THR A 213 6.04 -15.42 2.80
N GLY A 214 6.65 -16.49 3.33
CA GLY A 214 5.99 -17.38 4.28
C GLY A 214 5.55 -16.65 5.55
N VAL A 215 6.36 -15.72 6.03
CA VAL A 215 6.02 -14.90 7.20
C VAL A 215 4.81 -14.02 6.90
N VAL A 216 4.84 -13.27 5.81
CA VAL A 216 3.75 -12.36 5.43
C VAL A 216 2.47 -13.14 5.15
N ARG A 217 2.52 -14.23 4.35
CA ARG A 217 1.36 -15.07 4.07
C ARG A 217 0.73 -15.63 5.33
N ASN A 218 1.54 -16.13 6.27
CA ASN A 218 1.04 -16.68 7.53
C ASN A 218 0.39 -15.62 8.42
N GLU A 219 0.95 -14.41 8.48
CA GLU A 219 0.36 -13.33 9.26
C GLU A 219 -1.00 -12.90 8.68
N PHE A 220 -1.08 -12.68 7.37
CA PHE A 220 -2.34 -12.29 6.73
C PHE A 220 -3.38 -13.42 6.72
N ALA A 221 -2.97 -14.68 6.67
CA ALA A 221 -3.88 -15.83 6.78
C ALA A 221 -4.51 -15.98 8.17
N LYS A 222 -3.85 -15.52 9.22
CA LYS A 222 -4.39 -15.53 10.60
C LYS A 222 -5.44 -14.44 10.82
N GLU A 223 -5.40 -13.38 10.04
CA GLU A 223 -6.29 -12.23 10.20
C GLU A 223 -7.67 -12.46 9.55
N VAL A 224 -7.80 -13.41 8.66
CA VAL A 224 -8.99 -13.74 7.87
C VAL A 224 -9.34 -15.22 8.04
#